data_8de29b87ddc67a8073ab9519753db5a9
#
_entry.id   8de29b87ddc67a8073ab9519753db5a9
#
_cell.length_a   1.000
_cell.length_b   1.000
_cell.length_c   1.000
_cell.angle_alpha   90.00
_cell.angle_beta   90.00
_cell.angle_gamma   90.00
#
_symmetry.space_group_name_H-M   'P 1'
#
loop_
_entity.id
_entity.type
_entity.pdbx_description
1 polymer ?
#
loop_
_entity_poly.entity_id
_entity_poly.type
_entity_poly.pdbx_seq_one_letter_code
_entity_poly.pdbx_strand_id
1 'polypeptide(L)'
;LNIRGMDVDFFPLLLSYAIVYEDRVDLYVDERKLSDEIKGHLKEDNVVIKPYNDVYADVKKFKEKDVVLVDPARLNYAAFNNIPKEVTLVEKRNPTILMKAIKNEVELQHTIQAHVKDGVAHTRFIYWLKQLVKQGISEQEDELSASDKLVEFREEQGGYICPSFAPICGHAENGAIVHYSSSKETSIPLRTGTFFLTDTGAHYEEGSIDITRTTAMGEISDRLKEDYTKVLQCHLRL
;
A
#
# COMPACT_ATOMS: atom_id res chain seq x y z
N LEU A 1 9.88 3.47 15.56
CA LEU A 1 10.10 4.86 15.17
C LEU A 1 8.81 5.57 14.73
N ASN A 2 7.83 4.85 14.21
CA ASN A 2 6.52 5.36 13.77
C ASN A 2 6.57 6.60 12.86
N ILE A 3 7.58 6.68 11.98
CA ILE A 3 7.74 7.75 11.01
C ILE A 3 7.11 7.36 9.67
N ARG A 4 6.63 8.36 8.95
CA ARG A 4 6.03 8.23 7.61
C ARG A 4 6.69 9.23 6.67
N GLY A 5 6.61 8.95 5.37
CA GLY A 5 7.08 9.82 4.30
C GLY A 5 6.38 9.47 2.99
N MET A 6 6.66 10.23 1.96
CA MET A 6 6.11 10.02 0.60
C MET A 6 7.24 9.88 -0.42
N ASP A 7 8.28 9.11 -0.06
CA ASP A 7 9.44 8.88 -0.95
C ASP A 7 9.16 7.85 -2.05
N VAL A 8 8.10 7.08 -1.90
CA VAL A 8 7.67 6.06 -2.87
C VAL A 8 6.19 6.30 -3.15
N ASP A 9 5.84 6.32 -4.44
CA ASP A 9 4.46 6.50 -4.86
C ASP A 9 3.55 5.45 -4.20
N PHE A 10 2.38 5.88 -3.74
CA PHE A 10 1.39 5.05 -3.06
C PHE A 10 1.82 4.46 -1.71
N PHE A 11 3.04 4.65 -1.26
CA PHE A 11 3.51 4.10 0.02
C PHE A 11 3.94 5.22 0.96
N PRO A 12 3.34 5.34 2.16
CA PRO A 12 3.74 6.34 3.15
C PRO A 12 5.05 5.94 3.84
N LEU A 13 6.11 5.76 3.04
CA LEU A 13 7.42 5.30 3.47
C LEU A 13 8.45 6.42 3.37
N LEU A 14 9.35 6.45 4.35
CA LEU A 14 10.56 7.26 4.35
C LEU A 14 11.76 6.37 4.02
N LEU A 15 12.47 6.67 2.94
CA LEU A 15 13.70 5.93 2.58
C LEU A 15 14.75 6.16 3.66
N SER A 16 15.09 5.09 4.35
CA SER A 16 16.02 5.12 5.48
C SER A 16 16.66 3.77 5.74
N TYR A 17 17.76 3.78 6.48
CA TYR A 17 18.32 2.60 7.13
C TYR A 17 18.31 2.80 8.64
N ALA A 18 18.36 1.73 9.39
CA ALA A 18 18.50 1.78 10.83
C ALA A 18 19.47 0.70 11.32
N ILE A 19 20.35 1.08 12.24
CA ILE A 19 21.12 0.14 13.05
C ILE A 19 20.58 0.24 14.46
N VAL A 20 20.04 -0.87 14.98
CA VAL A 20 19.46 -0.93 16.33
C VAL A 20 20.49 -1.50 17.28
N TYR A 21 20.86 -0.75 18.28
CA TYR A 21 21.71 -1.15 19.39
C TYR A 21 20.87 -1.42 20.65
N GLU A 22 21.50 -1.86 21.72
CA GLU A 22 20.81 -2.10 22.99
C GLU A 22 20.32 -0.79 23.65
N ASP A 23 21.02 0.31 23.42
CA ASP A 23 20.80 1.61 24.09
C ASP A 23 20.31 2.73 23.16
N ARG A 24 20.34 2.53 21.85
CA ARG A 24 19.95 3.56 20.86
C ARG A 24 19.62 2.96 19.51
N VAL A 25 19.07 3.80 18.65
CA VAL A 25 18.92 3.53 17.21
C VAL A 25 19.65 4.59 16.41
N ASP A 26 20.55 4.17 15.51
CA ASP A 26 21.13 5.06 14.51
C ASP A 26 20.21 5.03 13.28
N LEU A 27 19.55 6.14 12.98
CA LEU A 27 18.64 6.30 11.84
C LEU A 27 19.35 7.08 10.72
N TYR A 28 19.56 6.43 9.59
CA TYR A 28 20.19 7.01 8.40
C TYR A 28 19.13 7.50 7.44
N VAL A 29 19.01 8.81 7.30
CA VAL A 29 17.94 9.46 6.55
C VAL A 29 18.40 10.80 5.97
N ASP A 30 17.71 11.29 4.94
CA ASP A 30 17.88 12.67 4.50
C ASP A 30 17.23 13.61 5.53
N GLU A 31 18.05 14.25 6.34
CA GLU A 31 17.61 15.11 7.44
C GLU A 31 16.68 16.26 7.00
N ARG A 32 16.76 16.69 5.74
CA ARG A 32 15.89 17.75 5.17
C ARG A 32 14.41 17.36 5.15
N LYS A 33 14.11 16.08 5.26
CA LYS A 33 12.75 15.52 5.31
C LYS A 33 12.14 15.49 6.71
N LEU A 34 12.93 15.78 7.73
CA LEU A 34 12.50 15.74 9.12
C LEU A 34 12.24 17.17 9.64
N SER A 35 11.03 17.43 10.13
CA SER A 35 10.74 18.64 10.86
C SER A 35 11.45 18.68 12.22
N ASP A 36 11.57 19.86 12.82
CA ASP A 36 12.16 19.99 14.15
C ASP A 36 11.35 19.25 15.22
N GLU A 37 10.05 19.18 15.08
CA GLU A 37 9.17 18.39 15.94
C GLU A 37 9.51 16.90 15.87
N ILE A 38 9.63 16.34 14.65
CA ILE A 38 10.02 14.93 14.44
C ILE A 38 11.40 14.66 15.00
N LYS A 39 12.36 15.57 14.78
CA LYS A 39 13.72 15.45 15.36
C LYS A 39 13.69 15.44 16.89
N GLY A 40 12.85 16.29 17.50
CA GLY A 40 12.64 16.31 18.95
C GLY A 40 12.12 14.97 19.46
N HIS A 41 11.05 14.46 18.86
CA HIS A 41 10.46 13.16 19.19
C HIS A 41 11.47 12.00 19.06
N LEU A 42 12.19 11.93 17.95
CA LEU A 42 13.21 10.90 17.74
C LEU A 42 14.33 10.94 18.78
N LYS A 43 14.72 12.14 19.19
CA LYS A 43 15.76 12.32 20.23
C LYS A 43 15.29 11.82 21.61
N GLU A 44 14.04 12.01 21.97
CA GLU A 44 13.44 11.50 23.22
C GLU A 44 13.51 9.97 23.29
N ASP A 45 13.40 9.29 22.13
CA ASP A 45 13.47 7.84 22.01
C ASP A 45 14.92 7.31 21.80
N ASN A 46 15.95 8.10 22.10
CA ASN A 46 17.35 7.75 21.87
C ASN A 46 17.68 7.40 20.42
N VAL A 47 17.03 8.05 19.45
CA VAL A 47 17.34 7.90 18.04
C VAL A 47 18.36 8.95 17.61
N VAL A 48 19.48 8.49 17.05
CA VAL A 48 20.54 9.33 16.50
C VAL A 48 20.35 9.45 14.99
N ILE A 49 20.07 10.66 14.53
CA ILE A 49 19.89 10.94 13.09
C ILE A 49 21.27 11.05 12.43
N LYS A 50 21.45 10.36 11.32
CA LYS A 50 22.68 10.34 10.52
C LYS A 50 22.40 10.52 9.04
N PRO A 51 23.35 11.06 8.25
CA PRO A 51 23.21 11.16 6.81
C PRO A 51 22.95 9.78 6.18
N TYR A 52 22.03 9.73 5.21
CA TYR A 52 21.53 8.50 4.59
C TYR A 52 22.64 7.53 4.14
N ASN A 53 23.69 8.05 3.49
CA ASN A 53 24.76 7.22 2.94
C ASN A 53 25.81 6.79 3.98
N ASP A 54 25.80 7.34 5.18
CA ASP A 54 26.79 7.02 6.21
C ASP A 54 26.66 5.59 6.73
N VAL A 55 25.50 4.94 6.50
CA VAL A 55 25.29 3.53 6.83
C VAL A 55 26.39 2.64 6.27
N TYR A 56 26.84 2.89 5.01
CA TYR A 56 27.88 2.09 4.35
C TYR A 56 29.26 2.22 4.98
N ALA A 57 29.54 3.35 5.63
CA ALA A 57 30.76 3.57 6.38
C ALA A 57 30.64 3.04 7.82
N ASP A 58 29.45 3.17 8.42
CA ASP A 58 29.25 2.79 9.81
C ASP A 58 29.22 1.28 10.01
N VAL A 59 28.64 0.51 9.07
CA VAL A 59 28.69 -0.97 9.14
C VAL A 59 30.12 -1.53 9.08
N LYS A 60 31.07 -0.79 8.52
CA LYS A 60 32.51 -1.16 8.51
C LYS A 60 33.18 -1.03 9.89
N LYS A 61 32.53 -0.32 10.82
CA LYS A 61 33.08 -0.05 12.17
C LYS A 61 32.76 -1.17 13.17
N PHE A 62 31.94 -2.15 12.79
CA PHE A 62 31.69 -3.33 13.61
C PHE A 62 32.98 -4.09 13.86
N LYS A 63 33.09 -4.72 15.02
CA LYS A 63 34.27 -5.39 15.52
C LYS A 63 34.01 -6.90 15.68
N GLU A 64 35.06 -7.67 15.78
CA GLU A 64 35.02 -9.13 15.99
C GLU A 64 34.10 -9.57 17.16
N LYS A 65 34.02 -8.77 18.21
CA LYS A 65 33.16 -9.05 19.38
C LYS A 65 31.67 -8.78 19.14
N ASP A 66 31.32 -8.07 18.05
CA ASP A 66 29.94 -7.70 17.79
C ASP A 66 29.19 -8.88 17.14
N VAL A 67 27.93 -9.02 17.54
CA VAL A 67 26.99 -9.96 16.95
C VAL A 67 25.89 -9.18 16.25
N VAL A 68 25.76 -9.35 14.95
CA VAL A 68 24.85 -8.53 14.14
C VAL A 68 23.79 -9.41 13.50
N LEU A 69 22.51 -9.16 13.79
CA LEU A 69 21.40 -9.79 13.12
C LEU A 69 21.15 -9.10 11.77
N VAL A 70 21.13 -9.88 10.71
CA VAL A 70 20.83 -9.43 9.36
C VAL A 70 19.75 -10.30 8.73
N ASP A 71 18.91 -9.68 7.90
CA ASP A 71 17.94 -10.41 7.09
C ASP A 71 18.45 -10.44 5.63
N PRO A 72 18.99 -11.58 5.16
CA PRO A 72 19.61 -11.68 3.83
C PRO A 72 18.65 -11.37 2.68
N ALA A 73 17.35 -11.56 2.90
CA ALA A 73 16.33 -11.28 1.87
C ALA A 73 16.02 -9.78 1.73
N ARG A 74 16.45 -8.95 2.70
CA ARG A 74 16.08 -7.53 2.75
C ARG A 74 17.25 -6.57 2.88
N LEU A 75 18.38 -7.03 3.44
CA LEU A 75 19.53 -6.18 3.57
C LEU A 75 20.15 -5.91 2.19
N ASN A 76 20.38 -4.64 1.91
CA ASN A 76 21.08 -4.19 0.72
C ASN A 76 22.48 -4.86 0.62
N TYR A 77 22.80 -5.40 -0.55
CA TYR A 77 24.06 -6.11 -0.79
C TYR A 77 25.30 -5.28 -0.46
N ALA A 78 25.30 -3.99 -0.81
CA ALA A 78 26.46 -3.12 -0.51
C ALA A 78 26.66 -2.92 0.99
N ALA A 79 25.59 -2.78 1.77
CA ALA A 79 25.66 -2.71 3.23
C ALA A 79 26.15 -4.04 3.81
N PHE A 80 25.61 -5.16 3.37
CA PHE A 80 26.03 -6.50 3.78
C PHE A 80 27.53 -6.74 3.51
N ASN A 81 27.98 -6.44 2.29
CA ASN A 81 29.37 -6.67 1.88
C ASN A 81 30.39 -5.75 2.56
N ASN A 82 29.92 -4.68 3.22
CA ASN A 82 30.75 -3.79 4.00
C ASN A 82 30.91 -4.22 5.47
N ILE A 83 30.15 -5.20 5.94
CA ILE A 83 30.33 -5.74 7.29
C ILE A 83 31.63 -6.52 7.34
N PRO A 84 32.53 -6.28 8.30
CA PRO A 84 33.79 -7.01 8.43
C PRO A 84 33.58 -8.52 8.60
N LYS A 85 34.41 -9.34 7.97
CA LYS A 85 34.28 -10.81 7.97
C LYS A 85 34.44 -11.46 9.34
N GLU A 86 35.14 -10.77 10.24
CA GLU A 86 35.36 -11.20 11.61
C GLU A 86 34.13 -11.02 12.52
N VAL A 87 33.12 -10.28 12.08
CA VAL A 87 31.85 -10.06 12.82
C VAL A 87 31.00 -11.31 12.78
N THR A 88 30.44 -11.70 13.91
CA THR A 88 29.49 -12.80 13.97
C THR A 88 28.14 -12.35 13.40
N LEU A 89 27.73 -12.95 12.26
CA LEU A 89 26.42 -12.68 11.67
C LEU A 89 25.39 -13.71 12.12
N VAL A 90 24.22 -13.22 12.52
CA VAL A 90 23.01 -14.01 12.77
C VAL A 90 22.05 -13.77 11.60
N GLU A 91 22.07 -14.67 10.63
CA GLU A 91 21.20 -14.58 9.46
C GLU A 91 19.82 -15.10 9.79
N LYS A 92 18.88 -14.20 10.03
CA LYS A 92 17.47 -14.51 10.32
C LYS A 92 16.56 -13.44 9.76
N ARG A 93 15.29 -13.83 9.54
CA ARG A 93 14.23 -12.89 9.18
C ARG A 93 14.16 -11.75 10.20
N ASN A 94 14.02 -10.52 9.71
CA ASN A 94 13.91 -9.34 10.57
C ASN A 94 12.69 -9.47 11.50
N PRO A 95 12.89 -9.46 12.84
CA PRO A 95 11.80 -9.66 13.79
C PRO A 95 10.72 -8.57 13.74
N THR A 96 11.08 -7.36 13.31
CA THR A 96 10.12 -6.25 13.19
C THR A 96 9.01 -6.53 12.19
N ILE A 97 9.21 -7.45 11.23
CA ILE A 97 8.17 -7.84 10.26
C ILE A 97 6.98 -8.48 10.98
N LEU A 98 7.26 -9.43 11.86
CA LEU A 98 6.20 -10.10 12.62
C LEU A 98 5.59 -9.17 13.67
N MET A 99 6.41 -8.37 14.35
CA MET A 99 5.94 -7.39 15.32
C MET A 99 4.96 -6.38 14.69
N LYS A 100 5.27 -5.91 13.46
CA LYS A 100 4.37 -5.02 12.71
C LYS A 100 3.10 -5.72 12.24
N ALA A 101 3.17 -7.01 11.90
CA ALA A 101 2.01 -7.77 11.42
C ALA A 101 0.97 -8.01 12.51
N ILE A 102 1.40 -8.14 13.76
CA ILE A 102 0.52 -8.31 14.92
C ILE A 102 0.09 -6.94 15.42
N LYS A 103 -1.15 -6.58 15.11
CA LYS A 103 -1.72 -5.29 15.49
C LYS A 103 -2.06 -5.25 16.97
N ASN A 104 -1.78 -4.13 17.62
CA ASN A 104 -2.28 -3.83 18.95
C ASN A 104 -3.76 -3.38 18.89
N GLU A 105 -4.39 -3.17 20.03
CA GLU A 105 -5.80 -2.81 20.11
C GLU A 105 -6.13 -1.49 19.40
N VAL A 106 -5.26 -0.48 19.50
CA VAL A 106 -5.43 0.83 18.84
C VAL A 106 -5.35 0.67 17.32
N GLU A 107 -4.33 -0.02 16.82
CA GLU A 107 -4.17 -0.31 15.40
C GLU A 107 -5.33 -1.12 14.84
N LEU A 108 -5.88 -2.07 15.63
CA LEU A 108 -7.03 -2.87 15.24
C LEU A 108 -8.27 -1.99 15.08
N GLN A 109 -8.57 -1.13 16.06
CA GLN A 109 -9.71 -0.21 16.00
C GLN A 109 -9.59 0.79 14.85
N HIS A 110 -8.42 1.33 14.62
CA HIS A 110 -8.15 2.21 13.48
C HIS A 110 -8.33 1.48 12.15
N THR A 111 -7.86 0.24 12.03
CA THR A 111 -8.07 -0.59 10.83
C THR A 111 -9.57 -0.79 10.56
N ILE A 112 -10.37 -1.06 11.58
CA ILE A 112 -11.83 -1.19 11.46
C ILE A 112 -12.44 0.12 10.95
N GLN A 113 -12.05 1.26 11.53
CA GLN A 113 -12.55 2.59 11.11
C GLN A 113 -12.21 2.89 9.65
N ALA A 114 -10.96 2.65 9.24
CA ALA A 114 -10.55 2.83 7.86
C ALA A 114 -11.38 1.98 6.89
N HIS A 115 -11.66 0.72 7.24
CA HIS A 115 -12.50 -0.17 6.42
C HIS A 115 -13.95 0.27 6.35
N VAL A 116 -14.49 0.85 7.42
CA VAL A 116 -15.85 1.43 7.41
C VAL A 116 -15.91 2.64 6.47
N LYS A 117 -14.95 3.57 6.56
CA LYS A 117 -14.85 4.72 5.67
C LYS A 117 -14.78 4.31 4.20
N ASP A 118 -13.86 3.42 3.86
CA ASP A 118 -13.70 2.94 2.49
C ASP A 118 -14.90 2.14 2.02
N GLY A 119 -15.51 1.34 2.91
CA GLY A 119 -16.74 0.60 2.64
C GLY A 119 -17.89 1.51 2.25
N VAL A 120 -18.03 2.68 2.90
CA VAL A 120 -19.03 3.70 2.53
C VAL A 120 -18.71 4.27 1.14
N ALA A 121 -17.46 4.69 0.91
CA ALA A 121 -17.03 5.24 -0.38
C ALA A 121 -17.27 4.24 -1.52
N HIS A 122 -16.86 2.99 -1.33
CA HIS A 122 -17.01 1.94 -2.33
C HIS A 122 -18.47 1.55 -2.58
N THR A 123 -19.29 1.52 -1.54
CA THR A 123 -20.74 1.27 -1.68
C THR A 123 -21.42 2.39 -2.47
N ARG A 124 -21.08 3.65 -2.22
CA ARG A 124 -21.56 4.80 -2.99
C ARG A 124 -21.11 4.72 -4.44
N PHE A 125 -19.89 4.29 -4.69
CA PHE A 125 -19.37 4.07 -6.02
C PHE A 125 -20.15 2.98 -6.78
N ILE A 126 -20.40 1.82 -6.17
CA ILE A 126 -21.24 0.76 -6.78
C ILE A 126 -22.65 1.28 -7.06
N TYR A 127 -23.21 2.06 -6.15
CA TYR A 127 -24.52 2.69 -6.35
C TYR A 127 -24.50 3.65 -7.54
N TRP A 128 -23.45 4.48 -7.66
CA TRP A 128 -23.27 5.38 -8.79
C TRP A 128 -23.18 4.62 -10.11
N LEU A 129 -22.39 3.56 -10.21
CA LEU A 129 -22.31 2.70 -11.41
C LEU A 129 -23.68 2.16 -11.80
N LYS A 130 -24.48 1.73 -10.82
CA LYS A 130 -25.85 1.24 -11.07
C LYS A 130 -26.80 2.34 -11.51
N GLN A 131 -26.61 3.57 -11.05
CA GLN A 131 -27.41 4.71 -11.55
C GLN A 131 -27.02 5.08 -12.97
N LEU A 132 -25.76 5.04 -13.36
CA LEU A 132 -25.33 5.23 -14.75
C LEU A 132 -26.02 4.22 -15.67
N VAL A 133 -26.03 2.94 -15.31
CA VAL A 133 -26.71 1.90 -16.08
C VAL A 133 -28.20 2.20 -16.23
N LYS A 134 -28.88 2.65 -15.18
CA LYS A 134 -30.31 2.94 -15.16
C LYS A 134 -30.70 4.18 -15.96
N GLN A 135 -29.85 5.20 -15.93
CA GLN A 135 -30.12 6.51 -16.57
C GLN A 135 -29.62 6.58 -18.01
N GLY A 136 -28.80 5.63 -18.43
CA GLY A 136 -28.05 5.67 -19.68
C GLY A 136 -26.64 6.18 -19.45
N ILE A 137 -25.65 5.36 -19.83
CA ILE A 137 -24.22 5.71 -19.67
C ILE A 137 -23.85 6.74 -20.72
N SER A 138 -23.30 7.86 -20.28
CA SER A 138 -22.78 8.91 -21.17
C SER A 138 -21.51 8.43 -21.89
N GLU A 139 -21.28 8.89 -23.12
CA GLU A 139 -20.06 8.64 -23.90
C GLU A 139 -18.79 9.18 -23.21
N GLN A 140 -18.94 10.06 -22.22
CA GLN A 140 -17.83 10.64 -21.45
C GLN A 140 -17.41 9.77 -20.28
N GLU A 141 -18.22 8.74 -19.93
CA GLU A 141 -17.90 7.85 -18.83
C GLU A 141 -17.03 6.69 -19.32
N ASP A 142 -15.83 6.62 -18.78
CA ASP A 142 -14.84 5.59 -19.07
C ASP A 142 -14.19 5.06 -17.78
N GLU A 143 -13.17 4.23 -17.90
CA GLU A 143 -12.46 3.64 -16.77
C GLU A 143 -11.75 4.68 -15.90
N LEU A 144 -11.24 5.77 -16.51
CA LEU A 144 -10.57 6.85 -15.79
C LEU A 144 -11.58 7.69 -15.01
N SER A 145 -12.68 8.11 -15.65
CA SER A 145 -13.73 8.87 -14.96
C SER A 145 -14.32 8.09 -13.79
N ALA A 146 -14.45 6.77 -13.95
CA ALA A 146 -14.90 5.90 -12.87
C ALA A 146 -13.87 5.80 -11.73
N SER A 147 -12.58 5.70 -12.04
CA SER A 147 -11.52 5.73 -11.05
C SER A 147 -11.52 7.04 -10.26
N ASP A 148 -11.61 8.17 -10.95
CA ASP A 148 -11.65 9.50 -10.34
C ASP A 148 -12.88 9.65 -9.43
N LYS A 149 -14.04 9.15 -9.86
CA LYS A 149 -15.26 9.16 -9.06
C LYS A 149 -15.14 8.37 -7.75
N LEU A 150 -14.43 7.25 -7.75
CA LEU A 150 -14.16 6.51 -6.52
C LEU A 150 -13.25 7.29 -5.57
N VAL A 151 -12.25 7.99 -6.12
CA VAL A 151 -11.38 8.87 -5.32
C VAL A 151 -12.18 10.00 -4.68
N GLU A 152 -13.07 10.68 -5.41
CA GLU A 152 -13.97 11.71 -4.86
C GLU A 152 -14.76 11.18 -3.64
N PHE A 153 -15.34 9.98 -3.75
CA PHE A 153 -16.07 9.37 -2.63
C PHE A 153 -15.19 9.02 -1.43
N ARG A 154 -13.92 8.71 -1.65
CA ARG A 154 -12.93 8.48 -0.60
C ARG A 154 -12.53 9.76 0.11
N GLU A 155 -12.30 10.83 -0.64
CA GLU A 155 -11.97 12.15 -0.10
C GLU A 155 -13.09 12.68 0.81
N GLU A 156 -14.35 12.43 0.48
CA GLU A 156 -15.50 12.83 1.29
C GLU A 156 -15.57 12.13 2.67
N GLN A 157 -14.83 11.02 2.88
CA GLN A 157 -14.85 10.30 4.16
C GLN A 157 -13.99 10.95 5.25
N GLY A 158 -13.12 11.89 4.87
CA GLY A 158 -12.17 12.54 5.77
C GLY A 158 -10.98 11.65 6.16
N GLY A 159 -9.81 12.26 6.31
CA GLY A 159 -8.56 11.57 6.61
C GLY A 159 -8.00 10.76 5.45
N TYR A 160 -8.55 10.87 4.24
CA TYR A 160 -7.98 10.28 3.04
C TYR A 160 -6.65 10.95 2.67
N ILE A 161 -5.64 10.15 2.33
CA ILE A 161 -4.29 10.63 2.01
C ILE A 161 -4.01 10.46 0.52
N CYS A 162 -4.08 9.21 0.03
CA CYS A 162 -3.85 8.86 -1.36
C CYS A 162 -4.28 7.41 -1.63
N PRO A 163 -4.30 6.94 -2.91
CA PRO A 163 -4.43 5.52 -3.20
C PRO A 163 -3.30 4.71 -2.56
N SER A 164 -3.59 3.47 -2.14
CA SER A 164 -2.58 2.55 -1.58
C SER A 164 -1.77 1.82 -2.65
N PHE A 165 -2.23 1.87 -3.89
CA PHE A 165 -1.55 1.44 -5.11
C PHE A 165 -2.24 2.06 -6.33
N ALA A 166 -1.63 1.94 -7.51
CA ALA A 166 -2.24 2.43 -8.75
C ALA A 166 -3.61 1.75 -8.96
N PRO A 167 -4.72 2.51 -9.02
CA PRO A 167 -6.06 1.92 -9.13
C PRO A 167 -6.20 1.07 -10.39
N ILE A 168 -6.78 -0.10 -10.24
CA ILE A 168 -7.19 -0.99 -11.34
C ILE A 168 -8.69 -0.85 -11.49
N CYS A 169 -9.11 -0.17 -12.56
CA CYS A 169 -10.50 -0.01 -12.94
C CYS A 169 -10.64 -0.58 -14.36
N GLY A 170 -10.95 -1.87 -14.46
CA GLY A 170 -11.01 -2.59 -15.73
C GLY A 170 -12.45 -2.87 -16.16
N HIS A 171 -12.87 -2.32 -17.31
CA HIS A 171 -14.18 -2.57 -17.89
C HIS A 171 -14.11 -3.64 -18.96
N ALA A 172 -15.07 -4.56 -18.97
CA ALA A 172 -15.19 -5.60 -19.98
C ALA A 172 -13.88 -6.40 -20.21
N GLU A 173 -13.30 -6.31 -21.42
CA GLU A 173 -12.05 -6.99 -21.80
C GLU A 173 -10.84 -6.56 -20.97
N ASN A 174 -10.76 -5.31 -20.55
CA ASN A 174 -9.68 -4.79 -19.73
C ASN A 174 -9.69 -5.38 -18.31
N GLY A 175 -10.86 -5.77 -17.80
CA GLY A 175 -10.99 -6.48 -16.53
C GLY A 175 -10.35 -7.87 -16.50
N ALA A 176 -9.98 -8.44 -17.66
CA ALA A 176 -9.28 -9.71 -17.77
C ALA A 176 -7.74 -9.56 -17.72
N ILE A 177 -7.23 -8.34 -17.77
CA ILE A 177 -5.79 -8.07 -17.76
C ILE A 177 -5.34 -7.93 -16.29
N VAL A 178 -4.47 -8.84 -15.85
CA VAL A 178 -3.91 -8.81 -14.50
C VAL A 178 -3.05 -7.55 -14.31
N HIS A 179 -3.28 -6.82 -13.21
CA HIS A 179 -2.64 -5.54 -12.93
C HIS A 179 -2.86 -4.48 -14.04
N TYR A 180 -4.05 -4.49 -14.65
CA TYR A 180 -4.41 -3.46 -15.63
C TYR A 180 -4.28 -2.07 -15.02
N SER A 181 -3.67 -1.16 -15.76
CA SER A 181 -3.62 0.25 -15.41
C SER A 181 -4.18 1.06 -16.56
N SER A 182 -5.32 1.68 -16.33
CA SER A 182 -5.96 2.54 -17.33
C SER A 182 -5.14 3.80 -17.57
N SER A 183 -5.01 4.17 -18.82
CA SER A 183 -4.39 5.42 -19.27
C SER A 183 -5.31 6.11 -20.27
N LYS A 184 -5.00 7.33 -20.68
CA LYS A 184 -5.75 8.03 -21.71
C LYS A 184 -5.80 7.28 -23.05
N GLU A 185 -4.79 6.45 -23.31
CA GLU A 185 -4.66 5.67 -24.55
C GLU A 185 -5.37 4.32 -24.47
N THR A 186 -5.54 3.76 -23.26
CA THR A 186 -6.06 2.40 -23.05
C THR A 186 -7.45 2.36 -22.44
N SER A 187 -7.90 3.46 -21.81
CA SER A 187 -9.24 3.57 -21.22
C SER A 187 -10.32 3.39 -22.27
N ILE A 188 -11.33 2.59 -21.96
CA ILE A 188 -12.47 2.34 -22.82
C ILE A 188 -13.76 2.90 -22.20
N PRO A 189 -14.71 3.36 -23.04
CA PRO A 189 -16.01 3.83 -22.58
C PRO A 189 -16.78 2.73 -21.84
N LEU A 190 -17.46 3.12 -20.78
CA LEU A 190 -18.33 2.21 -20.03
C LEU A 190 -19.56 1.81 -20.89
N ARG A 191 -19.94 0.54 -20.80
CA ARG A 191 -21.12 -0.01 -21.49
C ARG A 191 -21.86 -1.02 -20.63
N THR A 192 -23.10 -1.27 -20.95
CA THR A 192 -23.91 -2.30 -20.29
C THR A 192 -23.63 -3.71 -20.83
N GLY A 193 -24.12 -4.74 -20.15
CA GLY A 193 -24.04 -6.13 -20.59
C GLY A 193 -22.73 -6.84 -20.26
N THR A 194 -21.90 -6.27 -19.42
CA THR A 194 -20.59 -6.81 -19.03
C THR A 194 -20.29 -6.51 -17.56
N PHE A 195 -19.05 -6.78 -17.12
CA PHE A 195 -18.56 -6.47 -15.79
C PHE A 195 -17.68 -5.22 -15.76
N PHE A 196 -17.66 -4.57 -14.61
CA PHE A 196 -16.66 -3.59 -14.22
C PHE A 196 -15.92 -4.13 -13.00
N LEU A 197 -14.62 -4.35 -13.15
CA LEU A 197 -13.73 -4.80 -12.08
C LEU A 197 -13.03 -3.59 -11.48
N THR A 198 -13.09 -3.47 -10.16
CA THR A 198 -12.28 -2.51 -9.39
C THR A 198 -11.40 -3.27 -8.43
N ASP A 199 -10.10 -3.08 -8.55
CA ASP A 199 -9.10 -3.50 -7.58
C ASP A 199 -8.34 -2.25 -7.16
N THR A 200 -8.68 -1.74 -6.00
CA THR A 200 -8.27 -0.40 -5.57
C THR A 200 -8.06 -0.37 -4.07
N GLY A 201 -7.31 0.61 -3.62
CA GLY A 201 -7.11 0.80 -2.20
C GLY A 201 -6.90 2.26 -1.83
N ALA A 202 -6.84 2.52 -0.56
CA ALA A 202 -6.69 3.86 0.01
C ALA A 202 -5.80 3.84 1.23
N HIS A 203 -5.07 4.93 1.43
CA HIS A 203 -4.50 5.27 2.72
C HIS A 203 -5.37 6.33 3.38
N TYR A 204 -5.80 6.03 4.59
CA TYR A 204 -6.40 6.98 5.53
C TYR A 204 -5.44 7.18 6.71
N GLU A 205 -5.65 8.24 7.49
CA GLU A 205 -4.87 8.46 8.71
C GLU A 205 -4.93 7.24 9.66
N GLU A 206 -6.05 6.52 9.65
CA GLU A 206 -6.27 5.35 10.48
C GLU A 206 -5.68 4.06 9.92
N GLY A 207 -5.49 3.94 8.60
CA GLY A 207 -4.97 2.70 8.01
C GLY A 207 -5.04 2.61 6.51
N SER A 208 -4.60 1.46 6.00
CA SER A 208 -4.54 1.17 4.56
C SER A 208 -5.59 0.14 4.18
N ILE A 209 -6.20 0.37 3.02
CA ILE A 209 -7.25 -0.47 2.44
C ILE A 209 -6.77 -1.05 1.12
N ASP A 210 -7.19 -2.28 0.87
CA ASP A 210 -7.09 -3.01 -0.39
C ASP A 210 -8.41 -3.75 -0.59
N ILE A 211 -9.14 -3.44 -1.65
CA ILE A 211 -10.47 -3.98 -1.90
C ILE A 211 -10.72 -4.22 -3.38
N THR A 212 -11.10 -5.45 -3.71
CA THR A 212 -11.50 -5.83 -5.08
C THR A 212 -12.98 -6.14 -5.15
N ARG A 213 -13.66 -5.62 -6.17
CA ARG A 213 -15.05 -5.96 -6.50
C ARG A 213 -15.26 -6.04 -8.00
N THR A 214 -16.10 -7.00 -8.40
CA THR A 214 -16.59 -7.13 -9.78
C THR A 214 -18.08 -6.83 -9.82
N THR A 215 -18.45 -5.76 -10.49
CA THR A 215 -19.82 -5.24 -10.55
C THR A 215 -20.43 -5.50 -11.92
N ALA A 216 -21.63 -6.08 -11.97
CA ALA A 216 -22.38 -6.22 -13.22
C ALA A 216 -22.92 -4.86 -13.67
N MET A 217 -22.62 -4.48 -14.89
CA MET A 217 -23.08 -3.28 -15.57
C MET A 217 -24.39 -3.57 -16.34
N GLY A 218 -25.47 -3.68 -15.58
CA GLY A 218 -26.78 -4.05 -16.11
C GLY A 218 -26.98 -5.56 -16.22
N GLU A 219 -27.85 -5.97 -17.15
CA GLU A 219 -28.14 -7.36 -17.42
C GLU A 219 -26.98 -8.01 -18.19
N ILE A 220 -26.48 -9.13 -17.69
CA ILE A 220 -25.34 -9.87 -18.28
C ILE A 220 -25.82 -11.23 -18.82
N SER A 221 -25.08 -11.76 -19.79
CA SER A 221 -25.39 -13.07 -20.40
C SER A 221 -25.25 -14.22 -19.39
N ASP A 222 -25.93 -15.32 -19.64
CA ASP A 222 -25.87 -16.52 -18.81
C ASP A 222 -24.46 -17.13 -18.79
N ARG A 223 -23.73 -17.01 -19.89
CA ARG A 223 -22.30 -17.39 -19.94
C ARG A 223 -21.46 -16.61 -18.94
N LEU A 224 -21.60 -15.29 -18.89
CA LEU A 224 -20.87 -14.46 -17.94
C LEU A 224 -21.25 -14.79 -16.49
N LYS A 225 -22.53 -15.08 -16.22
CA LYS A 225 -22.98 -15.55 -14.89
C LYS A 225 -22.32 -16.87 -14.51
N GLU A 226 -22.24 -17.80 -15.45
CA GLU A 226 -21.60 -19.11 -15.24
C GLU A 226 -20.10 -18.95 -14.96
N ASP A 227 -19.40 -18.17 -15.76
CA ASP A 227 -17.97 -17.93 -15.60
C ASP A 227 -17.68 -17.26 -14.26
N TYR A 228 -18.43 -16.23 -13.88
CA TYR A 228 -18.33 -15.58 -12.56
C TYR A 228 -18.55 -16.57 -11.42
N THR A 229 -19.57 -17.42 -11.54
CA THR A 229 -19.89 -18.42 -10.53
C THR A 229 -18.77 -19.44 -10.35
N LYS A 230 -18.15 -19.89 -11.46
CA LYS A 230 -17.02 -20.82 -11.41
C LYS A 230 -15.81 -20.19 -10.71
N VAL A 231 -15.48 -18.94 -11.02
CA VAL A 231 -14.39 -18.20 -10.36
C VAL A 231 -14.68 -18.05 -8.86
N LEU A 232 -15.90 -17.66 -8.49
CA LEU A 232 -16.30 -17.56 -7.09
C LEU A 232 -16.20 -18.91 -6.36
N GLN A 233 -16.62 -20.01 -7.01
CA GLN A 233 -16.49 -21.35 -6.44
C GLN A 233 -15.02 -21.73 -6.23
N CYS A 234 -14.13 -21.38 -7.14
CA CYS A 234 -12.70 -21.60 -6.97
C CYS A 234 -12.17 -20.83 -5.75
N HIS A 235 -12.52 -19.54 -5.65
CA HIS A 235 -12.13 -18.69 -4.54
C HIS A 235 -12.58 -19.23 -3.16
N LEU A 236 -13.82 -19.72 -3.08
CA LEU A 236 -14.38 -20.25 -1.83
C LEU A 236 -13.80 -21.63 -1.43
N ARG A 237 -13.08 -22.31 -2.33
CA ARG A 237 -12.45 -23.62 -2.07
C ARG A 237 -10.97 -23.52 -1.69
N LEU A 238 -10.35 -22.36 -1.82
CA LEU A 238 -8.99 -22.06 -1.37
C LEU A 238 -8.96 -21.76 0.13
#